data_0297345cc5b343a604706f8f289d6845
#
_entry.id   0297345cc5b343a604706f8f289d6845
#
_cell.length_a   1.000
_cell.length_b   1.000
_cell.length_c   1.000
_cell.angle_alpha   90.00
_cell.angle_beta   90.00
_cell.angle_gamma   90.00
#
_symmetry.space_group_name_H-M   'P 1'
#
loop_
_entity.id
_entity.type
_entity.pdbx_description
1 polymer ?
#
loop_
_entity_poly.entity_id
_entity_poly.type
_entity_poly.pdbx_seq_one_letter_code
_entity_poly.pdbx_strand_id
1 'polypeptide(L)'
;MSFSLQCVLVLIGTFMIALVLTPLVRLFSFKIDAVDYPNARRINTKPMPSAGGLAIVIAFSIATLVFIPMLTSTTAPIKSYLSYTLPVVGAGWIIALTGLIDDVKELSAKKKMIGILLAASLVWFLTDFRLNDFKIPFGGPLLHFEPWLSYLLTVIWIVAITNAVNLIDGLDGLVSGVSIISLVTMGIVSYFFLPVPNLFLTMTIFVLVASIAGFFPFNYHPAILYLGDTGALFIGFMISVLSLQGLKNATAVAVVTPMIILGVPITDTFLAIIRRTLSGQKFYKPDRNHLHHRLLSLGLTHRGTVLVIYGISMIFSLISLLLNISSRIGGVLLVIGLLFGVELLAELIGILGPHHSPLLNVLRYIGNSSYREEVRQKRKEKTK
;
A
#
# COMPACT_ATOMS: atom_id res chain seq x y z
N MET A 1 -10.04 -28.65 -19.84
CA MET A 1 -10.31 -27.22 -19.59
C MET A 1 -9.00 -26.47 -19.84
N SER A 2 -9.02 -25.34 -20.59
CA SER A 2 -7.79 -24.58 -20.84
C SER A 2 -7.23 -24.02 -19.53
N PHE A 3 -5.91 -23.87 -19.45
CA PHE A 3 -5.25 -23.31 -18.26
C PHE A 3 -5.76 -21.90 -17.93
N SER A 4 -5.94 -21.05 -18.95
CA SER A 4 -6.48 -19.70 -18.77
C SER A 4 -7.88 -19.72 -18.14
N LEU A 5 -8.74 -20.66 -18.53
CA LEU A 5 -10.07 -20.81 -17.93
C LEU A 5 -9.97 -21.27 -16.47
N GLN A 6 -9.02 -22.15 -16.13
CA GLN A 6 -8.78 -22.53 -14.73
C GLN A 6 -8.36 -21.33 -13.88
N CYS A 7 -7.45 -20.48 -14.37
CA CYS A 7 -7.05 -19.25 -13.68
C CYS A 7 -8.25 -18.30 -13.43
N VAL A 8 -9.08 -18.08 -14.46
CA VAL A 8 -10.28 -17.24 -14.33
C VAL A 8 -11.25 -17.82 -13.28
N LEU A 9 -11.45 -19.14 -13.26
CA LEU A 9 -12.33 -19.80 -12.28
C LEU A 9 -11.79 -19.67 -10.85
N VAL A 10 -10.46 -19.74 -10.66
CA VAL A 10 -9.83 -19.51 -9.35
C VAL A 10 -10.12 -18.09 -8.87
N LEU A 11 -9.98 -17.09 -9.75
CA LEU A 11 -10.25 -15.68 -9.39
C LEU A 11 -11.74 -15.44 -9.08
N ILE A 12 -12.65 -15.96 -9.93
CA ILE A 12 -14.10 -15.86 -9.69
C ILE A 12 -14.47 -16.58 -8.39
N GLY A 13 -13.96 -17.80 -8.17
CA GLY A 13 -14.22 -18.55 -6.94
C GLY A 13 -13.74 -17.80 -5.69
N THR A 14 -12.55 -17.21 -5.75
CA THR A 14 -11.99 -16.40 -4.66
C THR A 14 -12.85 -15.17 -4.37
N PHE A 15 -13.25 -14.44 -5.41
CA PHE A 15 -14.16 -13.30 -5.30
C PHE A 15 -15.48 -13.70 -4.64
N MET A 16 -16.09 -14.80 -5.10
CA MET A 16 -17.36 -15.29 -4.57
C MET A 16 -17.25 -15.74 -3.12
N ILE A 17 -16.13 -16.39 -2.73
CA ILE A 17 -15.87 -16.74 -1.33
C ILE A 17 -15.80 -15.49 -0.47
N ALA A 18 -15.02 -14.47 -0.85
CA ALA A 18 -14.94 -13.23 -0.11
C ALA A 18 -16.31 -12.53 -0.01
N LEU A 19 -17.05 -12.48 -1.12
CA LEU A 19 -18.39 -11.88 -1.18
C LEU A 19 -19.38 -12.55 -0.22
N VAL A 20 -19.38 -13.89 -0.17
CA VAL A 20 -20.27 -14.68 0.71
C VAL A 20 -19.81 -14.62 2.17
N LEU A 21 -18.50 -14.65 2.43
CA LEU A 21 -17.98 -14.59 3.79
C LEU A 21 -18.17 -13.21 4.44
N THR A 22 -18.18 -12.13 3.68
CA THR A 22 -18.24 -10.77 4.22
C THR A 22 -19.48 -10.52 5.10
N PRO A 23 -20.73 -10.87 4.70
CA PRO A 23 -21.88 -10.76 5.59
C PRO A 23 -21.77 -11.61 6.86
N LEU A 24 -21.16 -12.80 6.78
CA LEU A 24 -20.94 -13.67 7.93
C LEU A 24 -19.91 -13.06 8.90
N VAL A 25 -18.84 -12.50 8.36
CA VAL A 25 -17.83 -11.77 9.15
C VAL A 25 -18.44 -10.53 9.81
N ARG A 26 -19.37 -9.84 9.15
CA ARG A 26 -20.10 -8.72 9.75
C ARG A 26 -20.87 -9.15 10.99
N LEU A 27 -21.60 -10.27 10.93
CA LEU A 27 -22.30 -10.82 12.10
C LEU A 27 -21.33 -11.27 13.19
N PHE A 28 -20.22 -11.90 12.80
CA PHE A 28 -19.17 -12.31 13.72
C PHE A 28 -18.52 -11.12 14.43
N SER A 29 -18.27 -10.00 13.73
CA SER A 29 -17.70 -8.77 14.30
C SER A 29 -18.54 -8.25 15.46
N PHE A 30 -19.88 -8.21 15.32
CA PHE A 30 -20.78 -7.84 16.41
C PHE A 30 -20.72 -8.83 17.59
N LYS A 31 -20.56 -10.13 17.31
CA LYS A 31 -20.51 -11.16 18.35
C LYS A 31 -19.25 -11.07 19.22
N ILE A 32 -18.12 -10.66 18.63
CA ILE A 32 -16.83 -10.53 19.34
C ILE A 32 -16.54 -9.11 19.81
N ASP A 33 -17.49 -8.19 19.64
CA ASP A 33 -17.37 -6.76 19.97
C ASP A 33 -16.23 -6.04 19.21
N ALA A 34 -15.89 -6.51 18.01
CA ALA A 34 -15.03 -5.80 17.07
C ALA A 34 -15.86 -4.70 16.38
N VAL A 35 -16.20 -3.65 17.11
CA VAL A 35 -17.13 -2.60 16.70
C VAL A 35 -16.58 -1.22 17.02
N ASP A 36 -16.52 -0.37 16.02
CA ASP A 36 -16.18 1.04 16.16
C ASP A 36 -17.37 1.84 16.65
N TYR A 37 -17.37 2.20 17.91
CA TYR A 37 -18.39 3.06 18.52
C TYR A 37 -18.12 4.54 18.21
N PRO A 38 -19.18 5.35 17.95
CA PRO A 38 -19.04 6.78 17.74
C PRO A 38 -18.33 7.48 18.89
N ASN A 39 -17.34 8.27 18.59
CA ASN A 39 -16.66 9.14 19.56
C ASN A 39 -16.20 10.46 18.89
N ALA A 40 -15.74 11.43 19.68
CA ALA A 40 -15.29 12.73 19.17
C ALA A 40 -14.12 12.71 18.17
N ARG A 41 -13.48 11.55 17.98
CA ARG A 41 -12.35 11.36 17.06
C ARG A 41 -12.72 10.64 15.76
N ARG A 42 -13.87 9.96 15.71
CA ARG A 42 -14.32 9.10 14.62
C ARG A 42 -15.39 9.80 13.77
N ILE A 43 -15.45 9.48 12.50
CA ILE A 43 -16.38 10.08 11.53
C ILE A 43 -17.76 9.39 11.60
N ASN A 44 -17.82 8.13 12.06
CA ASN A 44 -19.04 7.35 12.12
C ASN A 44 -20.04 7.90 13.15
N THR A 45 -21.32 7.93 12.78
CA THR A 45 -22.44 8.35 13.62
C THR A 45 -23.19 7.19 14.28
N LYS A 46 -22.88 5.96 13.85
CA LYS A 46 -23.49 4.71 14.33
C LYS A 46 -22.38 3.68 14.63
N PRO A 47 -22.63 2.71 15.54
CA PRO A 47 -21.69 1.59 15.73
C PRO A 47 -21.44 0.85 14.41
N MET A 48 -20.17 0.68 14.04
CA MET A 48 -19.76 0.06 12.79
C MET A 48 -18.87 -1.15 13.05
N PRO A 49 -19.22 -2.35 12.55
CA PRO A 49 -18.35 -3.51 12.68
C PRO A 49 -17.04 -3.30 11.90
N SER A 50 -15.90 -3.73 12.47
CA SER A 50 -14.56 -3.36 12.00
C SER A 50 -13.61 -4.54 11.71
N ALA A 51 -14.07 -5.79 11.71
CA ALA A 51 -13.20 -6.93 11.39
C ALA A 51 -13.34 -7.46 9.95
N GLY A 52 -13.72 -6.58 8.99
CA GLY A 52 -14.01 -6.97 7.60
C GLY A 52 -12.84 -7.64 6.88
N GLY A 53 -11.61 -7.28 7.24
CA GLY A 53 -10.40 -7.90 6.71
C GLY A 53 -10.34 -9.42 6.89
N LEU A 54 -11.02 -9.99 7.87
CA LEU A 54 -11.05 -11.43 8.10
C LEU A 54 -11.64 -12.20 6.90
N ALA A 55 -12.63 -11.63 6.19
CA ALA A 55 -13.19 -12.23 4.98
C ALA A 55 -12.13 -12.31 3.86
N ILE A 56 -11.31 -11.27 3.72
CA ILE A 56 -10.20 -11.23 2.76
C ILE A 56 -9.16 -12.28 3.11
N VAL A 57 -8.74 -12.36 4.38
CA VAL A 57 -7.72 -13.31 4.86
C VAL A 57 -8.15 -14.76 4.60
N ILE A 58 -9.39 -15.11 4.93
CA ILE A 58 -9.92 -16.47 4.74
C ILE A 58 -10.01 -16.80 3.25
N ALA A 59 -10.61 -15.92 2.43
CA ALA A 59 -10.75 -16.14 0.99
C ALA A 59 -9.38 -16.28 0.30
N PHE A 60 -8.43 -15.42 0.64
CA PHE A 60 -7.05 -15.49 0.16
C PHE A 60 -6.38 -16.81 0.56
N SER A 61 -6.50 -17.22 1.82
CA SER A 61 -5.89 -18.46 2.32
C SER A 61 -6.44 -19.69 1.61
N ILE A 62 -7.76 -19.79 1.43
CA ILE A 62 -8.40 -20.91 0.71
C ILE A 62 -7.90 -20.93 -0.74
N ALA A 63 -7.94 -19.79 -1.43
CA ALA A 63 -7.53 -19.74 -2.82
C ALA A 63 -6.05 -20.08 -3.00
N THR A 64 -5.20 -19.57 -2.14
CA THR A 64 -3.74 -19.77 -2.22
C THR A 64 -3.33 -21.19 -1.85
N LEU A 65 -3.93 -21.78 -0.81
CA LEU A 65 -3.54 -23.11 -0.34
C LEU A 65 -4.30 -24.26 -1.00
N VAL A 66 -5.47 -24.00 -1.60
CA VAL A 66 -6.30 -25.04 -2.21
C VAL A 66 -6.43 -24.85 -3.72
N PHE A 67 -6.88 -23.67 -4.19
CA PHE A 67 -7.22 -23.50 -5.61
C PHE A 67 -5.99 -23.37 -6.51
N ILE A 68 -4.96 -22.60 -6.12
CA ILE A 68 -3.74 -22.48 -6.93
C ILE A 68 -3.02 -23.83 -7.08
N PRO A 69 -2.84 -24.65 -6.03
CA PRO A 69 -2.27 -26.00 -6.18
C PRO A 69 -3.05 -26.94 -7.10
N MET A 70 -4.35 -26.71 -7.30
CA MET A 70 -5.18 -27.52 -8.22
C MET A 70 -5.02 -27.15 -9.70
N LEU A 71 -4.29 -26.06 -10.02
CA LEU A 71 -4.02 -25.68 -11.41
C LEU A 71 -3.12 -26.74 -12.08
N THR A 72 -3.61 -27.37 -13.14
CA THR A 72 -3.02 -28.58 -13.74
C THR A 72 -1.85 -28.32 -14.71
N SER A 73 -1.54 -27.09 -15.04
CA SER A 73 -0.53 -26.73 -16.06
C SER A 73 0.75 -26.12 -15.52
N THR A 74 1.05 -26.31 -14.26
CA THR A 74 2.23 -25.70 -13.66
C THR A 74 3.45 -26.60 -13.88
N THR A 75 4.46 -26.08 -14.54
CA THR A 75 5.76 -26.76 -14.73
C THR A 75 6.57 -26.82 -13.44
N ALA A 76 6.22 -26.02 -12.43
CA ALA A 76 6.91 -26.02 -11.15
C ALA A 76 6.28 -27.04 -10.18
N PRO A 77 7.10 -27.78 -9.39
CA PRO A 77 6.59 -28.71 -8.40
C PRO A 77 5.72 -28.01 -7.35
N ILE A 78 4.54 -28.54 -7.05
CA ILE A 78 3.65 -28.04 -5.99
C ILE A 78 4.38 -27.89 -4.65
N LYS A 79 5.32 -28.78 -4.34
CA LYS A 79 6.16 -28.70 -3.15
C LYS A 79 6.95 -27.38 -3.10
N SER A 80 7.50 -26.92 -4.22
CA SER A 80 8.22 -25.65 -4.30
C SER A 80 7.28 -24.47 -4.07
N TYR A 81 6.06 -24.49 -4.60
CA TYR A 81 5.06 -23.47 -4.33
C TYR A 81 4.66 -23.41 -2.85
N LEU A 82 4.34 -24.57 -2.26
CA LEU A 82 3.90 -24.64 -0.87
C LEU A 82 5.01 -24.29 0.13
N SER A 83 6.29 -24.54 -0.21
CA SER A 83 7.41 -24.27 0.69
C SER A 83 7.55 -22.79 1.04
N TYR A 84 7.20 -21.86 0.15
CA TYR A 84 7.20 -20.43 0.46
C TYR A 84 5.81 -19.88 0.77
N THR A 85 4.76 -20.49 0.22
CA THR A 85 3.39 -19.98 0.39
C THR A 85 2.87 -20.23 1.80
N LEU A 86 3.13 -21.42 2.38
CA LEU A 86 2.72 -21.76 3.74
C LEU A 86 3.29 -20.77 4.78
N PRO A 87 4.62 -20.46 4.78
CA PRO A 87 5.15 -19.44 5.70
C PRO A 87 4.54 -18.04 5.49
N VAL A 88 4.29 -17.62 4.22
CA VAL A 88 3.70 -16.33 3.91
C VAL A 88 2.25 -16.24 4.40
N VAL A 89 1.44 -17.27 4.16
CA VAL A 89 0.06 -17.33 4.67
C VAL A 89 0.06 -17.39 6.20
N GLY A 90 0.95 -18.18 6.80
CA GLY A 90 1.11 -18.25 8.26
C GLY A 90 1.49 -16.89 8.87
N ALA A 91 2.45 -16.18 8.28
CA ALA A 91 2.79 -14.82 8.70
C ALA A 91 1.63 -13.85 8.48
N GLY A 92 0.89 -13.99 7.39
CA GLY A 92 -0.34 -13.23 7.14
C GLY A 92 -1.39 -13.43 8.23
N TRP A 93 -1.56 -14.66 8.73
CA TRP A 93 -2.45 -14.92 9.86
C TRP A 93 -1.94 -14.31 11.18
N ILE A 94 -0.64 -14.27 11.44
CA ILE A 94 -0.08 -13.57 12.61
C ILE A 94 -0.47 -12.08 12.56
N ILE A 95 -0.34 -11.46 11.40
CA ILE A 95 -0.73 -10.05 11.18
C ILE A 95 -2.24 -9.87 11.33
N ALA A 96 -3.05 -10.72 10.69
CA ALA A 96 -4.50 -10.65 10.76
C ALA A 96 -5.02 -10.83 12.20
N LEU A 97 -4.46 -11.75 12.96
CA LEU A 97 -4.79 -11.94 14.39
C LEU A 97 -4.35 -10.74 15.22
N THR A 98 -3.18 -10.15 14.93
CA THR A 98 -2.74 -8.92 15.61
C THR A 98 -3.75 -7.79 15.37
N GLY A 99 -4.19 -7.59 14.12
CA GLY A 99 -5.22 -6.62 13.77
C GLY A 99 -6.57 -6.93 14.40
N LEU A 100 -6.99 -8.20 14.40
CA LEU A 100 -8.26 -8.61 15.02
C LEU A 100 -8.30 -8.36 16.53
N ILE A 101 -7.18 -8.62 17.21
CA ILE A 101 -7.05 -8.29 18.64
C ILE A 101 -7.11 -6.77 18.83
N ASP A 102 -6.56 -6.01 17.90
CA ASP A 102 -6.66 -4.54 17.97
C ASP A 102 -8.07 -4.04 17.73
N ASP A 103 -8.77 -4.57 16.73
CA ASP A 103 -10.17 -4.23 16.44
C ASP A 103 -11.11 -4.50 17.63
N VAL A 104 -10.75 -5.47 18.52
CA VAL A 104 -11.54 -5.80 19.72
C VAL A 104 -11.05 -5.04 20.97
N LYS A 105 -9.73 -4.84 21.14
CA LYS A 105 -9.14 -4.42 22.43
C LYS A 105 -8.30 -3.14 22.39
N GLU A 106 -8.24 -2.46 21.24
CA GLU A 106 -7.40 -1.27 21.03
C GLU A 106 -5.95 -1.46 21.54
N LEU A 107 -5.11 -2.15 20.79
CA LEU A 107 -3.72 -2.43 21.17
C LEU A 107 -2.87 -1.16 21.16
N SER A 108 -1.89 -1.10 22.05
CA SER A 108 -0.84 -0.07 21.93
C SER A 108 0.01 -0.27 20.69
N ALA A 109 0.56 0.82 20.11
CA ALA A 109 1.44 0.77 18.95
C ALA A 109 2.61 -0.20 19.12
N LYS A 110 3.16 -0.35 20.34
CA LYS A 110 4.22 -1.30 20.65
C LYS A 110 3.78 -2.76 20.45
N LYS A 111 2.57 -3.11 20.88
CA LYS A 111 2.05 -4.48 20.73
C LYS A 111 1.76 -4.81 19.27
N LYS A 112 1.18 -3.87 18.50
CA LYS A 112 1.03 -4.03 17.04
C LYS A 112 2.39 -4.25 16.36
N MET A 113 3.39 -3.45 16.73
CA MET A 113 4.75 -3.56 16.17
C MET A 113 5.36 -4.93 16.40
N ILE A 114 5.14 -5.55 17.57
CA ILE A 114 5.63 -6.92 17.86
C ILE A 114 5.03 -7.92 16.86
N GLY A 115 3.73 -7.85 16.60
CA GLY A 115 3.07 -8.74 15.62
C GLY A 115 3.66 -8.58 14.21
N ILE A 116 3.89 -7.31 13.78
CA ILE A 116 4.48 -7.04 12.46
C ILE A 116 5.93 -7.56 12.40
N LEU A 117 6.74 -7.32 13.43
CA LEU A 117 8.13 -7.79 13.50
C LEU A 117 8.23 -9.32 13.49
N LEU A 118 7.35 -10.01 14.23
CA LEU A 118 7.29 -11.49 14.22
C LEU A 118 6.96 -12.02 12.84
N ALA A 119 5.95 -11.48 12.18
CA ALA A 119 5.55 -11.91 10.84
C ALA A 119 6.65 -11.61 9.80
N ALA A 120 7.27 -10.43 9.84
CA ALA A 120 8.37 -10.04 8.96
C ALA A 120 9.59 -10.95 9.14
N SER A 121 9.95 -11.26 10.39
CA SER A 121 11.04 -12.18 10.71
C SER A 121 10.75 -13.59 10.18
N LEU A 122 9.53 -14.09 10.37
CA LEU A 122 9.12 -15.40 9.87
C LEU A 122 9.26 -15.50 8.35
N VAL A 123 8.84 -14.47 7.61
CA VAL A 123 9.03 -14.41 6.16
C VAL A 123 10.51 -14.46 5.80
N TRP A 124 11.36 -13.67 6.45
CA TRP A 124 12.79 -13.63 6.14
C TRP A 124 13.48 -14.97 6.42
N PHE A 125 13.16 -15.64 7.55
CA PHE A 125 13.79 -16.90 7.93
C PHE A 125 13.30 -18.10 7.13
N LEU A 126 12.01 -18.14 6.77
CA LEU A 126 11.38 -19.33 6.18
C LEU A 126 11.16 -19.23 4.67
N THR A 127 11.42 -18.07 4.06
CA THR A 127 11.24 -17.88 2.62
C THR A 127 12.41 -17.14 2.01
N ASP A 128 12.42 -17.11 0.70
CA ASP A 128 13.34 -16.27 -0.04
C ASP A 128 12.77 -14.86 -0.37
N PHE A 129 11.68 -14.43 0.25
CA PHE A 129 11.13 -13.08 0.10
C PHE A 129 11.93 -12.09 0.94
N ARG A 130 13.14 -11.76 0.48
CA ARG A 130 14.09 -10.91 1.19
C ARG A 130 14.92 -10.07 0.23
N LEU A 131 15.40 -8.93 0.72
CA LEU A 131 16.29 -8.03 -0.01
C LEU A 131 17.73 -8.51 0.14
N ASN A 132 18.18 -9.40 -0.75
CA ASN A 132 19.59 -9.85 -0.75
C ASN A 132 20.47 -8.98 -1.63
N ASP A 133 19.88 -8.39 -2.67
CA ASP A 133 20.60 -7.68 -3.72
C ASP A 133 19.92 -6.34 -4.01
N PHE A 134 20.69 -5.33 -4.34
CA PHE A 134 20.21 -4.04 -4.80
C PHE A 134 21.04 -3.57 -5.98
N LYS A 135 20.43 -3.46 -7.14
CA LYS A 135 21.09 -2.86 -8.31
C LYS A 135 20.85 -1.37 -8.33
N ILE A 136 21.93 -0.60 -8.26
CA ILE A 136 21.83 0.85 -8.37
C ILE A 136 21.20 1.22 -9.72
N PRO A 137 20.14 2.08 -9.72
CA PRO A 137 19.44 2.50 -10.94
C PRO A 137 20.38 3.04 -12.02
N PHE A 138 19.91 2.94 -13.27
CA PHE A 138 20.56 3.54 -14.45
C PHE A 138 21.96 3.00 -14.80
N GLY A 139 22.25 1.74 -14.44
CA GLY A 139 23.48 1.03 -14.83
C GLY A 139 24.56 1.04 -13.78
N GLY A 140 24.22 1.38 -12.54
CA GLY A 140 25.12 1.23 -11.41
C GLY A 140 25.41 -0.23 -11.06
N PRO A 141 26.35 -0.49 -10.12
CA PRO A 141 26.74 -1.83 -9.68
C PRO A 141 25.60 -2.57 -8.97
N LEU A 142 25.72 -3.90 -8.94
CA LEU A 142 24.91 -4.76 -8.09
C LEU A 142 25.58 -4.82 -6.72
N LEU A 143 24.84 -4.42 -5.70
CA LEU A 143 25.25 -4.53 -4.30
C LEU A 143 24.66 -5.80 -3.72
N HIS A 144 25.50 -6.68 -3.16
CA HIS A 144 25.07 -7.84 -2.39
C HIS A 144 25.07 -7.48 -0.92
N PHE A 145 23.98 -7.78 -0.24
CA PHE A 145 23.86 -7.49 1.19
C PHE A 145 24.25 -8.70 2.02
N GLU A 146 25.05 -8.45 3.04
CA GLU A 146 25.31 -9.43 4.09
C GLU A 146 23.99 -9.85 4.78
N PRO A 147 23.86 -11.08 5.29
CA PRO A 147 22.61 -11.60 5.85
C PRO A 147 21.96 -10.69 6.91
N TRP A 148 22.76 -10.08 7.79
CA TRP A 148 22.24 -9.16 8.82
C TRP A 148 21.63 -7.89 8.22
N LEU A 149 22.27 -7.36 7.16
CA LEU A 149 21.77 -6.16 6.46
C LEU A 149 20.53 -6.49 5.64
N SER A 150 20.52 -7.64 4.95
CA SER A 150 19.33 -8.17 4.26
C SER A 150 18.15 -8.31 5.22
N TYR A 151 18.38 -8.88 6.42
CA TYR A 151 17.33 -8.98 7.45
C TYR A 151 16.80 -7.61 7.85
N LEU A 152 17.68 -6.70 8.19
CA LEU A 152 17.32 -5.35 8.64
C LEU A 152 16.50 -4.61 7.57
N LEU A 153 16.97 -4.60 6.32
CA LEU A 153 16.31 -3.91 5.21
C LEU A 153 14.95 -4.55 4.87
N THR A 154 14.87 -5.88 4.88
CA THR A 154 13.61 -6.60 4.62
C THR A 154 12.57 -6.31 5.71
N VAL A 155 12.97 -6.37 6.97
CA VAL A 155 12.07 -6.07 8.10
C VAL A 155 11.62 -4.61 8.06
N ILE A 156 12.54 -3.66 7.82
CA ILE A 156 12.19 -2.24 7.68
C ILE A 156 11.19 -2.04 6.54
N TRP A 157 11.41 -2.67 5.39
CA TRP A 157 10.49 -2.60 4.24
C TRP A 157 9.09 -3.08 4.61
N ILE A 158 8.98 -4.29 5.19
CA ILE A 158 7.69 -4.88 5.58
C ILE A 158 7.00 -3.99 6.61
N VAL A 159 7.69 -3.55 7.64
CA VAL A 159 7.16 -2.67 8.69
C VAL A 159 6.68 -1.34 8.09
N ALA A 160 7.50 -0.71 7.23
CA ALA A 160 7.18 0.59 6.66
C ALA A 160 5.92 0.53 5.78
N ILE A 161 5.84 -0.43 4.85
CA ILE A 161 4.69 -0.56 3.95
C ILE A 161 3.43 -0.99 4.71
N THR A 162 3.53 -1.96 5.63
CA THR A 162 2.40 -2.39 6.45
C THR A 162 1.79 -1.22 7.23
N ASN A 163 2.62 -0.41 7.87
CA ASN A 163 2.14 0.77 8.59
C ASN A 163 1.65 1.87 7.65
N ALA A 164 2.29 2.08 6.50
CA ALA A 164 1.86 3.09 5.53
C ALA A 164 0.45 2.79 4.99
N VAL A 165 0.15 1.53 4.67
CA VAL A 165 -1.19 1.11 4.24
C VAL A 165 -2.20 1.23 5.38
N ASN A 166 -1.84 0.87 6.61
CA ASN A 166 -2.72 1.03 7.77
C ASN A 166 -3.02 2.52 8.08
N LEU A 167 -2.05 3.42 7.90
CA LEU A 167 -2.25 4.86 8.16
C LEU A 167 -3.20 5.56 7.18
N ILE A 168 -3.35 5.07 5.96
CA ILE A 168 -4.33 5.62 5.00
C ILE A 168 -5.74 5.06 5.19
N ASP A 169 -5.98 4.10 6.12
CA ASP A 169 -7.30 3.53 6.40
C ASP A 169 -8.17 4.48 7.23
N GLY A 170 -8.44 5.65 6.67
CA GLY A 170 -9.25 6.70 7.33
C GLY A 170 -10.59 6.97 6.66
N LEU A 171 -10.88 6.38 5.49
CA LEU A 171 -12.11 6.60 4.72
C LEU A 171 -12.64 5.29 4.13
N ASP A 172 -13.97 5.15 4.07
CA ASP A 172 -14.66 3.99 3.48
C ASP A 172 -14.12 3.68 2.07
N GLY A 173 -13.68 2.46 1.86
CA GLY A 173 -13.18 1.96 0.57
C GLY A 173 -11.78 2.42 0.18
N LEU A 174 -11.17 3.35 0.92
CA LEU A 174 -9.91 3.98 0.51
C LEU A 174 -8.78 2.95 0.37
N VAL A 175 -8.48 2.20 1.42
CA VAL A 175 -7.42 1.17 1.39
C VAL A 175 -7.76 0.07 0.39
N SER A 176 -9.00 -0.41 0.39
CA SER A 176 -9.44 -1.48 -0.52
C SER A 176 -9.19 -1.09 -1.99
N GLY A 177 -9.61 0.12 -2.41
CA GLY A 177 -9.46 0.54 -3.79
C GLY A 177 -8.02 0.88 -4.18
N VAL A 178 -7.27 1.60 -3.33
CA VAL A 178 -5.83 1.88 -3.57
C VAL A 178 -5.05 0.57 -3.68
N SER A 179 -5.35 -0.42 -2.83
CA SER A 179 -4.70 -1.72 -2.86
C SER A 179 -5.04 -2.54 -4.10
N ILE A 180 -6.29 -2.50 -4.58
CA ILE A 180 -6.68 -3.13 -5.86
C ILE A 180 -5.88 -2.51 -7.00
N ILE A 181 -5.81 -1.18 -7.12
CA ILE A 181 -5.05 -0.49 -8.16
C ILE A 181 -3.57 -0.89 -8.11
N SER A 182 -2.97 -0.86 -6.93
CA SER A 182 -1.57 -1.21 -6.71
C SER A 182 -1.28 -2.67 -7.05
N LEU A 183 -2.10 -3.60 -6.57
CA LEU A 183 -1.93 -5.04 -6.80
C LEU A 183 -2.17 -5.43 -8.25
N VAL A 184 -3.18 -4.86 -8.93
CA VAL A 184 -3.39 -5.08 -10.38
C VAL A 184 -2.16 -4.65 -11.16
N THR A 185 -1.61 -3.47 -10.87
CA THR A 185 -0.39 -2.99 -11.50
C THR A 185 0.80 -3.92 -11.23
N MET A 186 0.96 -4.36 -9.98
CA MET A 186 2.01 -5.29 -9.58
C MET A 186 1.86 -6.65 -10.26
N GLY A 187 0.63 -7.15 -10.42
CA GLY A 187 0.33 -8.36 -11.19
C GLY A 187 0.68 -8.24 -12.67
N ILE A 188 0.37 -7.11 -13.30
CA ILE A 188 0.75 -6.81 -14.68
C ILE A 188 2.29 -6.79 -14.82
N VAL A 189 2.98 -6.10 -13.90
CA VAL A 189 4.45 -6.06 -13.90
C VAL A 189 5.03 -7.47 -13.70
N SER A 190 4.50 -8.25 -12.77
CA SER A 190 4.94 -9.62 -12.51
C SER A 190 4.79 -10.55 -13.71
N TYR A 191 3.73 -10.38 -14.49
CA TYR A 191 3.45 -11.23 -15.64
C TYR A 191 4.22 -10.84 -16.90
N PHE A 192 4.30 -9.53 -17.21
CA PHE A 192 4.82 -9.05 -18.50
C PHE A 192 6.26 -8.56 -18.44
N PHE A 193 6.76 -8.12 -17.28
CA PHE A 193 8.01 -7.38 -17.20
C PHE A 193 9.09 -8.05 -16.34
N LEU A 194 8.78 -9.12 -15.61
CA LEU A 194 9.83 -9.90 -14.95
C LEU A 194 10.61 -10.73 -15.97
N PRO A 195 11.95 -10.81 -15.86
CA PRO A 195 12.80 -11.58 -16.77
C PRO A 195 12.43 -13.06 -16.84
N VAL A 196 11.97 -13.62 -15.72
CA VAL A 196 11.40 -14.97 -15.64
C VAL A 196 9.98 -14.81 -15.10
N PRO A 197 8.94 -15.01 -15.94
CA PRO A 197 7.56 -14.93 -15.49
C PRO A 197 7.30 -15.94 -14.38
N ASN A 198 6.86 -15.47 -13.23
CA ASN A 198 6.45 -16.32 -12.12
C ASN A 198 4.92 -16.35 -12.04
N LEU A 199 4.34 -17.34 -12.71
CA LEU A 199 2.90 -17.49 -12.78
C LEU A 199 2.25 -17.67 -11.40
N PHE A 200 2.90 -18.39 -10.50
CA PHE A 200 2.40 -18.55 -9.13
C PHE A 200 2.36 -17.25 -8.35
N LEU A 201 3.41 -16.41 -8.49
CA LEU A 201 3.43 -15.08 -7.91
C LEU A 201 2.30 -14.22 -8.47
N THR A 202 2.17 -14.19 -9.79
CA THR A 202 1.13 -13.44 -10.50
C THR A 202 -0.27 -13.88 -10.05
N MET A 203 -0.52 -15.21 -9.98
CA MET A 203 -1.79 -15.75 -9.49
C MET A 203 -2.05 -15.40 -8.03
N THR A 204 -1.03 -15.46 -7.16
CA THR A 204 -1.16 -15.08 -5.74
C THR A 204 -1.54 -13.61 -5.61
N ILE A 205 -0.95 -12.72 -6.42
CA ILE A 205 -1.31 -11.30 -6.46
C ILE A 205 -2.77 -11.11 -6.89
N PHE A 206 -3.20 -11.75 -7.98
CA PHE A 206 -4.57 -11.59 -8.46
C PHE A 206 -5.61 -12.26 -7.56
N VAL A 207 -5.27 -13.34 -6.86
CA VAL A 207 -6.10 -13.93 -5.81
C VAL A 207 -6.32 -12.94 -4.67
N LEU A 208 -5.28 -12.20 -4.27
CA LEU A 208 -5.45 -11.13 -3.28
C LEU A 208 -6.35 -10.01 -3.80
N VAL A 209 -6.18 -9.59 -5.06
CA VAL A 209 -7.11 -8.64 -5.73
C VAL A 209 -8.56 -9.14 -5.68
N ALA A 210 -8.79 -10.40 -6.06
CA ALA A 210 -10.13 -11.00 -6.07
C ALA A 210 -10.74 -11.06 -4.66
N SER A 211 -9.94 -11.36 -3.63
CA SER A 211 -10.39 -11.37 -2.23
C SER A 211 -10.81 -9.98 -1.77
N ILE A 212 -10.00 -8.94 -2.07
CA ILE A 212 -10.32 -7.55 -1.73
C ILE A 212 -11.54 -7.08 -2.52
N ALA A 213 -11.62 -7.41 -3.82
CA ALA A 213 -12.75 -7.02 -4.68
C ALA A 213 -14.08 -7.62 -4.20
N GLY A 214 -14.09 -8.85 -3.68
CA GLY A 214 -15.28 -9.48 -3.11
C GLY A 214 -15.77 -8.82 -1.81
N PHE A 215 -14.85 -8.26 -1.02
CA PHE A 215 -15.14 -7.48 0.18
C PHE A 215 -15.56 -6.04 -0.16
N PHE A 216 -15.01 -5.44 -1.21
CA PHE A 216 -15.12 -4.02 -1.55
C PHE A 216 -16.57 -3.48 -1.59
N PRO A 217 -17.59 -4.17 -2.13
CA PRO A 217 -18.98 -3.69 -2.14
C PRO A 217 -19.54 -3.35 -0.75
N PHE A 218 -19.08 -4.01 0.29
CA PHE A 218 -19.51 -3.80 1.67
C PHE A 218 -18.72 -2.68 2.38
N ASN A 219 -17.55 -2.35 1.85
CA ASN A 219 -16.66 -1.33 2.38
C ASN A 219 -16.75 0.00 1.61
N TYR A 220 -17.34 0.01 0.39
CA TYR A 220 -17.54 1.23 -0.39
C TYR A 220 -18.52 2.17 0.29
N HIS A 221 -18.26 3.49 0.19
CA HIS A 221 -19.06 4.51 0.89
C HIS A 221 -20.52 4.62 0.41
N PRO A 222 -21.53 4.57 1.29
CA PRO A 222 -21.45 4.42 2.74
C PRO A 222 -21.18 2.96 3.15
N ALA A 223 -20.10 2.71 3.87
CA ALA A 223 -19.71 1.38 4.29
C ALA A 223 -20.74 0.76 5.26
N ILE A 224 -20.91 -0.55 5.19
CA ILE A 224 -21.70 -1.34 6.16
C ILE A 224 -20.82 -2.27 7.00
N LEU A 225 -19.52 -2.36 6.63
CA LEU A 225 -18.47 -3.08 7.34
C LEU A 225 -17.13 -2.42 7.05
N TYR A 226 -16.41 -2.02 8.11
CA TYR A 226 -15.07 -1.49 7.97
C TYR A 226 -14.05 -2.59 7.74
N LEU A 227 -12.99 -2.23 7.04
CA LEU A 227 -11.85 -3.12 6.80
C LEU A 227 -11.19 -3.54 8.11
N GLY A 228 -11.04 -2.57 9.02
CA GLY A 228 -10.39 -2.71 10.33
C GLY A 228 -8.88 -2.90 10.24
N ASP A 229 -8.22 -2.86 11.40
CA ASP A 229 -6.79 -3.15 11.48
C ASP A 229 -6.47 -4.59 11.04
N THR A 230 -7.41 -5.52 11.22
CA THR A 230 -7.34 -6.89 10.65
C THR A 230 -7.03 -6.86 9.16
N GLY A 231 -7.75 -6.05 8.39
CA GLY A 231 -7.58 -6.01 6.94
C GLY A 231 -6.49 -5.06 6.48
N ALA A 232 -6.39 -3.88 7.06
CA ALA A 232 -5.41 -2.88 6.66
C ALA A 232 -3.97 -3.37 6.88
N LEU A 233 -3.68 -3.97 8.05
CA LEU A 233 -2.38 -4.56 8.33
C LEU A 233 -2.09 -5.77 7.44
N PHE A 234 -3.08 -6.67 7.23
CA PHE A 234 -2.92 -7.83 6.37
C PHE A 234 -2.63 -7.44 4.92
N ILE A 235 -3.40 -6.53 4.35
CA ILE A 235 -3.20 -6.06 2.97
C ILE A 235 -1.83 -5.39 2.82
N GLY A 236 -1.47 -4.49 3.75
CA GLY A 236 -0.17 -3.82 3.74
C GLY A 236 1.01 -4.81 3.84
N PHE A 237 0.88 -5.80 4.73
CA PHE A 237 1.85 -6.88 4.86
C PHE A 237 1.98 -7.70 3.57
N MET A 238 0.86 -8.17 3.01
CA MET A 238 0.89 -8.96 1.78
C MET A 238 1.47 -8.19 0.60
N ILE A 239 1.09 -6.91 0.42
CA ILE A 239 1.67 -6.04 -0.60
C ILE A 239 3.19 -5.91 -0.41
N SER A 240 3.65 -5.68 0.82
CA SER A 240 5.08 -5.57 1.12
C SER A 240 5.85 -6.84 0.79
N VAL A 241 5.33 -8.00 1.19
CA VAL A 241 5.97 -9.30 0.94
C VAL A 241 5.97 -9.66 -0.55
N LEU A 242 4.83 -9.52 -1.24
CA LEU A 242 4.72 -9.85 -2.66
C LEU A 242 5.59 -8.92 -3.53
N SER A 243 5.78 -7.66 -3.12
CA SER A 243 6.68 -6.72 -3.80
C SER A 243 8.15 -7.15 -3.76
N LEU A 244 8.60 -7.83 -2.69
CA LEU A 244 9.98 -8.31 -2.55
C LEU A 244 10.38 -9.36 -3.61
N GLN A 245 9.44 -10.13 -4.13
CA GLN A 245 9.71 -11.09 -5.22
C GLN A 245 10.11 -10.40 -6.53
N GLY A 246 9.50 -9.27 -6.83
CA GLY A 246 9.87 -8.47 -8.01
C GLY A 246 11.29 -7.91 -7.90
N LEU A 247 11.78 -7.69 -6.69
CA LEU A 247 13.10 -7.11 -6.43
C LEU A 247 14.26 -8.09 -6.67
N LYS A 248 14.02 -9.42 -6.64
CA LYS A 248 15.07 -10.45 -6.83
C LYS A 248 15.74 -10.41 -8.21
N ASN A 249 15.08 -9.92 -9.23
CA ASN A 249 15.57 -9.94 -10.61
C ASN A 249 16.25 -8.64 -11.06
N ALA A 250 16.83 -7.92 -10.11
CA ALA A 250 17.97 -7.00 -10.23
C ALA A 250 18.04 -6.05 -11.45
N THR A 251 16.93 -5.60 -12.00
CA THR A 251 16.96 -4.35 -12.77
C THR A 251 16.63 -3.19 -11.83
N ALA A 252 17.26 -2.04 -12.05
CA ALA A 252 16.97 -0.82 -11.27
C ALA A 252 15.47 -0.46 -11.25
N VAL A 253 14.78 -0.77 -12.34
CA VAL A 253 13.33 -0.59 -12.48
C VAL A 253 12.56 -1.48 -11.50
N ALA A 254 13.04 -2.70 -11.23
CA ALA A 254 12.36 -3.63 -10.33
C ALA A 254 12.23 -3.11 -8.89
N VAL A 255 13.20 -2.34 -8.39
CA VAL A 255 13.14 -1.75 -7.04
C VAL A 255 12.26 -0.50 -6.99
N VAL A 256 12.38 0.34 -8.00
CA VAL A 256 11.63 1.61 -8.08
C VAL A 256 10.14 1.37 -8.38
N THR A 257 9.83 0.35 -9.16
CA THR A 257 8.45 0.00 -9.54
C THR A 257 7.51 -0.22 -8.34
N PRO A 258 7.79 -1.09 -7.35
CA PRO A 258 6.93 -1.23 -6.17
C PRO A 258 6.82 0.06 -5.35
N MET A 259 7.91 0.84 -5.24
CA MET A 259 7.86 2.12 -4.51
C MET A 259 6.92 3.12 -5.18
N ILE A 260 6.91 3.17 -6.51
CA ILE A 260 6.01 4.05 -7.27
C ILE A 260 4.58 3.51 -7.22
N ILE A 261 4.35 2.21 -7.40
CA ILE A 261 3.02 1.60 -7.28
C ILE A 261 2.38 1.93 -5.93
N LEU A 262 3.17 1.92 -4.86
CA LEU A 262 2.76 2.27 -3.50
C LEU A 262 2.95 3.77 -3.19
N GLY A 263 3.01 4.60 -4.22
CA GLY A 263 3.34 6.02 -4.12
C GLY A 263 2.42 6.78 -3.16
N VAL A 264 1.11 6.52 -3.17
CA VAL A 264 0.17 7.20 -2.25
C VAL A 264 0.47 6.88 -0.79
N PRO A 265 0.46 5.62 -0.31
CA PRO A 265 0.75 5.34 1.09
C PRO A 265 2.17 5.75 1.52
N ILE A 266 3.17 5.55 0.64
CA ILE A 266 4.56 5.94 0.94
C ILE A 266 4.69 7.46 1.06
N THR A 267 4.17 8.21 0.09
CA THR A 267 4.26 9.68 0.09
C THR A 267 3.52 10.29 1.27
N ASP A 268 2.30 9.82 1.58
CA ASP A 268 1.52 10.33 2.70
C ASP A 268 2.25 10.11 4.04
N THR A 269 2.81 8.91 4.24
CA THR A 269 3.59 8.59 5.44
C THR A 269 4.88 9.41 5.51
N PHE A 270 5.61 9.54 4.40
CA PHE A 270 6.87 10.31 4.35
C PHE A 270 6.65 11.79 4.64
N LEU A 271 5.64 12.41 4.02
CA LEU A 271 5.28 13.80 4.26
C LEU A 271 4.80 14.02 5.70
N ALA A 272 4.11 13.05 6.32
CA ALA A 272 3.74 13.11 7.72
C ALA A 272 4.96 13.09 8.64
N ILE A 273 5.98 12.27 8.35
CA ILE A 273 7.25 12.23 9.10
C ILE A 273 7.98 13.57 8.97
N ILE A 274 8.15 14.09 7.74
CA ILE A 274 8.81 15.39 7.49
C ILE A 274 8.10 16.49 8.27
N ARG A 275 6.79 16.60 8.16
CA ARG A 275 5.99 17.63 8.84
C ARG A 275 6.19 17.59 10.36
N ARG A 276 6.13 16.40 10.97
CA ARG A 276 6.35 16.23 12.42
C ARG A 276 7.75 16.65 12.83
N THR A 277 8.76 16.26 12.07
CA THR A 277 10.17 16.61 12.32
C THR A 277 10.37 18.12 12.23
N LEU A 278 9.84 18.78 11.18
CA LEU A 278 9.90 20.23 11.00
C LEU A 278 9.15 21.00 12.11
N SER A 279 8.08 20.40 12.67
CA SER A 279 7.32 20.98 13.79
C SER A 279 7.88 20.64 15.16
N GLY A 280 9.07 20.01 15.27
CA GLY A 280 9.67 19.60 16.54
C GLY A 280 8.90 18.51 17.28
N GLN A 281 7.97 17.82 16.62
CA GLN A 281 7.17 16.75 17.21
C GLN A 281 7.84 15.38 17.03
N LYS A 282 7.59 14.46 17.97
CA LYS A 282 8.06 13.09 17.83
C LYS A 282 7.35 12.41 16.66
N PHE A 283 8.12 11.71 15.80
CA PHE A 283 7.64 11.11 14.56
C PHE A 283 6.50 10.08 14.74
N TYR A 284 6.36 9.48 15.92
CA TYR A 284 5.33 8.48 16.25
C TYR A 284 4.04 9.05 16.86
N LYS A 285 3.93 10.40 17.04
CA LYS A 285 2.67 10.99 17.52
C LYS A 285 1.57 10.87 16.46
N PRO A 286 0.30 10.65 16.86
CA PRO A 286 -0.82 10.71 15.94
C PRO A 286 -0.87 12.04 15.18
N ASP A 287 -1.18 11.99 13.89
CA ASP A 287 -1.31 13.17 13.03
C ASP A 287 -2.68 13.16 12.34
N ARG A 288 -3.30 14.32 12.24
CA ARG A 288 -4.60 14.52 11.57
C ARG A 288 -4.45 15.26 10.22
N ASN A 289 -3.22 15.35 9.68
CA ASN A 289 -2.95 16.07 8.44
C ASN A 289 -2.54 15.13 7.29
N HIS A 290 -3.01 13.88 7.32
CA HIS A 290 -2.87 12.96 6.19
C HIS A 290 -3.60 13.49 4.96
N LEU A 291 -3.22 13.01 3.76
CA LEU A 291 -3.75 13.45 2.48
C LEU A 291 -5.28 13.51 2.46
N HIS A 292 -5.95 12.44 2.94
CA HIS A 292 -7.41 12.39 2.97
C HIS A 292 -8.03 13.43 3.90
N HIS A 293 -7.44 13.72 5.06
CA HIS A 293 -7.91 14.78 5.95
C HIS A 293 -7.77 16.16 5.33
N ARG A 294 -6.67 16.40 4.61
CA ARG A 294 -6.44 17.68 3.92
C ARG A 294 -7.41 17.90 2.78
N LEU A 295 -7.68 16.86 1.97
CA LEU A 295 -8.67 16.94 0.89
C LEU A 295 -10.09 17.22 1.43
N LEU A 296 -10.48 16.56 2.52
CA LEU A 296 -11.75 16.88 3.22
C LEU A 296 -11.78 18.32 3.73
N SER A 297 -10.69 18.82 4.30
CA SER A 297 -10.60 20.22 4.79
C SER A 297 -10.66 21.26 3.66
N LEU A 298 -10.34 20.87 2.42
CA LEU A 298 -10.52 21.70 1.22
C LEU A 298 -11.97 21.68 0.69
N GLY A 299 -12.90 21.00 1.38
CA GLY A 299 -14.32 20.96 1.05
C GLY A 299 -14.75 19.82 0.12
N LEU A 300 -13.87 18.85 -0.16
CA LEU A 300 -14.27 17.66 -0.92
C LEU A 300 -15.19 16.77 -0.07
N THR A 301 -16.17 16.15 -0.74
CA THR A 301 -17.00 15.13 -0.09
C THR A 301 -16.18 13.87 0.18
N HIS A 302 -16.66 12.98 1.06
CA HIS A 302 -16.03 11.67 1.33
C HIS A 302 -15.74 10.91 0.03
N ARG A 303 -16.76 10.72 -0.83
CA ARG A 303 -16.60 10.04 -2.15
C ARG A 303 -15.63 10.79 -3.06
N GLY A 304 -15.71 12.12 -3.13
CA GLY A 304 -14.81 12.93 -3.94
C GLY A 304 -13.36 12.77 -3.52
N THR A 305 -13.08 12.78 -2.21
CA THR A 305 -11.74 12.55 -1.66
C THR A 305 -11.18 11.18 -2.06
N VAL A 306 -11.97 10.12 -1.89
CA VAL A 306 -11.55 8.75 -2.25
C VAL A 306 -11.28 8.64 -3.75
N LEU A 307 -12.15 9.19 -4.61
CA LEU A 307 -11.95 9.17 -6.06
C LEU A 307 -10.70 9.95 -6.51
N VAL A 308 -10.42 11.10 -5.88
CA VAL A 308 -9.18 11.86 -6.16
C VAL A 308 -7.95 11.01 -5.79
N ILE A 309 -7.96 10.34 -4.64
CA ILE A 309 -6.84 9.49 -4.22
C ILE A 309 -6.69 8.28 -5.16
N TYR A 310 -7.78 7.67 -5.62
CA TYR A 310 -7.73 6.62 -6.65
C TYR A 310 -7.12 7.14 -7.96
N GLY A 311 -7.48 8.36 -8.40
CA GLY A 311 -6.88 9.00 -9.57
C GLY A 311 -5.37 9.18 -9.42
N ILE A 312 -4.92 9.66 -8.26
CA ILE A 312 -3.49 9.79 -7.94
C ILE A 312 -2.81 8.41 -7.98
N SER A 313 -3.43 7.39 -7.36
CA SER A 313 -2.89 6.01 -7.38
C SER A 313 -2.78 5.44 -8.80
N MET A 314 -3.76 5.73 -9.66
CA MET A 314 -3.70 5.35 -11.08
C MET A 314 -2.56 6.05 -11.83
N ILE A 315 -2.31 7.33 -11.56
CA ILE A 315 -1.17 8.07 -12.15
C ILE A 315 0.16 7.40 -11.75
N PHE A 316 0.34 7.10 -10.46
CA PHE A 316 1.52 6.37 -9.98
C PHE A 316 1.66 5.00 -10.68
N SER A 317 0.56 4.27 -10.81
CA SER A 317 0.50 2.97 -11.48
C SER A 317 0.89 3.07 -12.96
N LEU A 318 0.36 4.05 -13.69
CA LEU A 318 0.71 4.29 -15.09
C LEU A 318 2.19 4.66 -15.27
N ILE A 319 2.72 5.53 -14.41
CA ILE A 319 4.15 5.89 -14.43
C ILE A 319 5.01 4.66 -14.16
N SER A 320 4.61 3.81 -13.22
CA SER A 320 5.30 2.56 -12.93
C SER A 320 5.32 1.61 -14.14
N LEU A 321 4.21 1.47 -14.87
CA LEU A 321 4.16 0.67 -16.10
C LEU A 321 5.03 1.28 -17.20
N LEU A 322 4.97 2.61 -17.40
CA LEU A 322 5.79 3.31 -18.36
C LEU A 322 7.29 3.17 -18.10
N LEU A 323 7.69 3.14 -16.82
CA LEU A 323 9.10 2.90 -16.46
C LEU A 323 9.64 1.57 -16.99
N ASN A 324 8.80 0.52 -17.01
CA ASN A 324 9.22 -0.81 -17.46
C ASN A 324 9.45 -0.90 -18.98
N ILE A 325 8.88 0.04 -19.76
CA ILE A 325 9.02 0.09 -21.23
C ILE A 325 9.87 1.28 -21.71
N SER A 326 10.27 2.17 -20.80
CA SER A 326 10.99 3.38 -21.16
C SER A 326 12.48 3.12 -21.36
N SER A 327 13.12 3.95 -22.20
CA SER A 327 14.56 4.02 -22.28
C SER A 327 15.16 4.52 -20.95
N ARG A 328 16.48 4.34 -20.76
CA ARG A 328 17.17 4.81 -19.55
C ARG A 328 16.96 6.31 -19.27
N ILE A 329 17.06 7.15 -20.31
CA ILE A 329 16.84 8.60 -20.19
C ILE A 329 15.35 8.87 -19.90
N GLY A 330 14.45 8.21 -20.61
CA GLY A 330 13.00 8.32 -20.38
C GLY A 330 12.61 7.95 -18.96
N GLY A 331 13.20 6.89 -18.40
CA GLY A 331 12.97 6.50 -17.01
C GLY A 331 13.44 7.55 -15.99
N VAL A 332 14.61 8.17 -16.21
CA VAL A 332 15.08 9.28 -15.36
C VAL A 332 14.11 10.46 -15.42
N LEU A 333 13.69 10.86 -16.63
CA LEU A 333 12.73 11.96 -16.80
C LEU A 333 11.38 11.68 -16.15
N LEU A 334 10.88 10.43 -16.24
CA LEU A 334 9.63 10.02 -15.56
C LEU A 334 9.75 10.12 -14.04
N VAL A 335 10.86 9.68 -13.45
CA VAL A 335 11.08 9.78 -11.99
C VAL A 335 11.21 11.23 -11.55
N ILE A 336 11.96 12.06 -12.28
CA ILE A 336 12.09 13.50 -11.98
C ILE A 336 10.72 14.18 -12.09
N GLY A 337 9.96 13.92 -13.16
CA GLY A 337 8.63 14.47 -13.35
C GLY A 337 7.66 14.04 -12.26
N LEU A 338 7.75 12.77 -11.81
CA LEU A 338 6.94 12.27 -10.70
C LEU A 338 7.26 12.99 -9.39
N LEU A 339 8.55 13.12 -9.04
CA LEU A 339 8.97 13.81 -7.81
C LEU A 339 8.53 15.27 -7.83
N PHE A 340 8.67 15.95 -8.97
CA PHE A 340 8.19 17.31 -9.16
C PHE A 340 6.66 17.42 -9.01
N GLY A 341 5.92 16.48 -9.60
CA GLY A 341 4.46 16.41 -9.49
C GLY A 341 3.98 16.16 -8.05
N VAL A 342 4.67 15.27 -7.31
CA VAL A 342 4.37 15.00 -5.89
C VAL A 342 4.62 16.22 -5.04
N GLU A 343 5.75 16.91 -5.22
CA GLU A 343 6.07 18.14 -4.46
C GLU A 343 5.05 19.23 -4.76
N LEU A 344 4.73 19.44 -6.04
CA LEU A 344 3.73 20.44 -6.44
C LEU A 344 2.35 20.12 -5.83
N LEU A 345 1.93 18.85 -5.84
CA LEU A 345 0.68 18.42 -5.23
C LEU A 345 0.68 18.63 -3.72
N ALA A 346 1.78 18.30 -3.05
CA ALA A 346 1.93 18.49 -1.60
C ALA A 346 1.83 19.95 -1.19
N GLU A 347 2.44 20.86 -1.99
CA GLU A 347 2.35 22.29 -1.78
C GLU A 347 0.95 22.85 -2.07
N LEU A 348 0.29 22.44 -3.18
CA LEU A 348 -1.05 22.86 -3.55
C LEU A 348 -2.09 22.47 -2.49
N ILE A 349 -2.00 21.28 -1.95
CA ILE A 349 -2.89 20.78 -0.90
C ILE A 349 -2.48 21.37 0.48
N GLY A 350 -1.27 21.93 0.59
CA GLY A 350 -0.75 22.52 1.83
C GLY A 350 -0.41 21.46 2.89
N ILE A 351 0.02 20.26 2.50
CA ILE A 351 0.34 19.16 3.42
C ILE A 351 1.50 19.54 4.35
N LEU A 352 2.50 20.29 3.87
CA LEU A 352 3.66 20.72 4.64
C LEU A 352 3.40 21.99 5.49
N GLY A 353 2.18 22.53 5.41
CA GLY A 353 1.77 23.74 6.14
C GLY A 353 1.69 24.97 5.24
N PRO A 354 0.97 26.04 5.68
CA PRO A 354 0.61 27.18 4.84
C PRO A 354 1.80 28.05 4.40
N HIS A 355 2.96 27.92 5.03
CA HIS A 355 4.16 28.73 4.72
C HIS A 355 5.26 27.94 3.97
N HIS A 356 5.06 26.65 3.72
CA HIS A 356 6.05 25.80 3.04
C HIS A 356 5.61 25.51 1.61
N SER A 357 5.87 26.43 0.69
CA SER A 357 5.55 26.30 -0.73
C SER A 357 6.69 26.84 -1.61
N PRO A 358 7.93 26.27 -1.49
CA PRO A 358 9.08 26.75 -2.26
C PRO A 358 8.87 26.65 -3.76
N LEU A 359 8.33 25.54 -4.26
CA LEU A 359 8.12 25.32 -5.69
C LEU A 359 7.03 26.23 -6.27
N LEU A 360 5.88 26.34 -5.62
CA LEU A 360 4.82 27.27 -6.00
C LEU A 360 5.31 28.71 -6.01
N ASN A 361 6.13 29.10 -5.04
CA ASN A 361 6.70 30.46 -4.98
C ASN A 361 7.64 30.72 -6.16
N VAL A 362 8.45 29.71 -6.56
CA VAL A 362 9.29 29.79 -7.77
C VAL A 362 8.43 29.90 -9.03
N LEU A 363 7.40 29.05 -9.17
CA LEU A 363 6.49 29.10 -10.31
C LEU A 363 5.72 30.42 -10.39
N ARG A 364 5.24 30.95 -9.25
CA ARG A 364 4.60 32.28 -9.18
C ARG A 364 5.59 33.39 -9.55
N TYR A 365 6.83 33.30 -9.09
CA TYR A 365 7.86 34.27 -9.44
C TYR A 365 8.17 34.29 -10.93
N ILE A 366 8.17 33.12 -11.61
CA ILE A 366 8.38 33.01 -13.05
C ILE A 366 7.14 33.46 -13.84
N GLY A 367 5.95 33.02 -13.44
CA GLY A 367 4.71 33.20 -14.21
C GLY A 367 3.92 34.48 -13.91
N ASN A 368 4.17 35.16 -12.78
CA ASN A 368 3.36 36.32 -12.34
C ASN A 368 4.22 37.55 -12.10
N SER A 369 4.01 38.63 -12.91
CA SER A 369 4.73 39.89 -12.81
C SER A 369 4.46 40.62 -11.51
N SER A 370 3.20 40.66 -11.07
CA SER A 370 2.81 41.36 -9.83
C SER A 370 3.45 40.71 -8.59
N TYR A 371 3.51 39.37 -8.56
CA TYR A 371 4.20 38.65 -7.48
C TYR A 371 5.71 38.91 -7.46
N ARG A 372 6.34 39.06 -8.63
CA ARG A 372 7.76 39.43 -8.72
C ARG A 372 8.04 40.83 -8.14
N GLU A 373 7.14 41.76 -8.42
CA GLU A 373 7.26 43.15 -7.88
C GLU A 373 7.09 43.17 -6.37
N GLU A 374 6.09 42.46 -5.84
CA GLU A 374 5.87 42.33 -4.40
C GLU A 374 7.10 41.74 -3.67
N VAL A 375 7.67 40.63 -4.21
CA VAL A 375 8.88 40.01 -3.66
C VAL A 375 10.08 40.98 -3.70
N ARG A 376 10.23 41.75 -4.79
CA ARG A 376 11.30 42.77 -4.90
C ARG A 376 11.13 43.90 -3.89
N GLN A 377 9.90 44.35 -3.67
CA GLN A 377 9.62 45.42 -2.66
C GLN A 377 9.93 44.93 -1.24
N LYS A 378 9.44 43.72 -0.86
CA LYS A 378 9.74 43.14 0.46
C LYS A 378 11.24 42.90 0.70
N ARG A 379 12.04 42.62 -0.35
CA ARG A 379 13.49 42.52 -0.23
C ARG A 379 14.14 43.88 0.02
N LYS A 380 13.68 44.95 -0.65
CA LYS A 380 14.19 46.30 -0.45
C LYS A 380 13.89 46.83 0.94
N GLU A 381 12.72 46.51 1.52
CA GLU A 381 12.32 46.87 2.88
C GLU A 381 13.15 46.17 3.97
N LYS A 382 13.58 44.94 3.75
CA LYS A 382 14.44 44.16 4.66
C LYS A 382 15.93 44.59 4.63
N THR A 383 16.34 45.35 3.63
CA THR A 383 17.73 45.79 3.44
C THR A 383 17.92 47.27 3.87
N LYS A 384 16.84 47.93 4.24
CA LYS A 384 16.81 49.23 4.96
C LYS A 384 16.63 48.99 6.45
#